data_1aecd34cd89a3ded45ea97fa55c78ed8
#
_entry.id   1aecd34cd89a3ded45ea97fa55c78ed8
#
_cell.length_a   1.000
_cell.length_b   1.000
_cell.length_c   1.000
_cell.angle_alpha   90.00
_cell.angle_beta   90.00
_cell.angle_gamma   90.00
#
_symmetry.space_group_name_H-M   'P 1'
#
loop_
_entity.id
_entity.type
_entity.pdbx_description
1 polymer ?
#
loop_
_entity_poly.entity_id
_entity_poly.type
_entity_poly.pdbx_seq_one_letter_code
_entity_poly.pdbx_strand_id
1 'polypeptide(L)'
;ADILRLMGVVSGTGDDRFDPSGTLSRAQFCTMVVNFLQKQDDAPRYATRTIFSDVKSSHWARSYVNLAASTMVGDDQEQLPLISGVGDGRFLPDSQITMGEAATILLRALGYSSKQAGAVWPQGYMDLAGSIGLTDGISAGAYSTITRAQAAQLFVNALSCKDAGGKVYYEGLGSVLPQKTIVLAVDVETDDGSAKGAVRTTANKTSEAYLPAHGDGDVPALQGKRGHLVLNDKDEIVTFVPDDSTATTVVLSGNAQPGSVKAAGGKQYTMSSDTMLYTSGATEGKAWTDGYTDLSAGAQITMYSEKGKVVAVYSASGTTTIDSDAVVVMDHATAATFHGLTGGATSFRVMKGRQTITLSQIQPNDVVTYDQIGNTLMVSDLRLSCVYQNAEPSIKAPTKISVSGGKEFDVLESAWDSCGSFKPGDSVT
;
A
#
# COMPACT_ATOMS: atom_id res chain seq x y z
N ALA A 1 6.09 -1.14 -1.89
CA ALA A 1 6.00 -1.91 -3.15
C ALA A 1 5.00 -1.24 -4.11
N ASP A 2 3.77 -0.92 -3.67
CA ASP A 2 2.65 -0.52 -4.53
C ASP A 2 2.91 0.76 -5.35
N ILE A 3 3.61 1.75 -4.81
CA ILE A 3 4.04 2.92 -5.59
C ILE A 3 4.88 2.48 -6.80
N LEU A 4 5.81 1.58 -6.60
CA LEU A 4 6.70 1.10 -7.65
C LEU A 4 6.00 0.13 -8.61
N ARG A 5 4.97 -0.61 -8.14
CA ARG A 5 4.10 -1.43 -8.96
C ARG A 5 3.24 -0.55 -9.87
N LEU A 6 2.64 0.51 -9.32
CA LEU A 6 1.90 1.52 -10.07
C LEU A 6 2.75 2.17 -11.17
N MET A 7 4.03 2.39 -10.92
CA MET A 7 4.99 2.95 -11.89
C MET A 7 5.54 1.93 -12.90
N GLY A 8 5.28 0.64 -12.73
CA GLY A 8 5.91 -0.42 -13.53
C GLY A 8 7.39 -0.65 -13.22
N VAL A 9 7.90 -0.13 -12.10
CA VAL A 9 9.31 -0.30 -11.68
C VAL A 9 9.55 -1.71 -11.13
N VAL A 10 8.56 -2.28 -10.44
CA VAL A 10 8.60 -3.65 -9.94
C VAL A 10 7.39 -4.44 -10.41
N SER A 11 7.63 -5.71 -10.70
CA SER A 11 6.60 -6.74 -10.89
C SER A 11 6.79 -7.85 -9.87
N GLY A 12 5.77 -8.66 -9.63
CA GLY A 12 5.87 -9.86 -8.77
C GLY A 12 6.90 -10.87 -9.29
N THR A 13 7.33 -11.79 -8.43
CA THR A 13 8.32 -12.86 -8.76
C THR A 13 7.66 -14.13 -9.32
N GLY A 14 6.46 -14.03 -9.91
CA GLY A 14 5.75 -15.13 -10.56
C GLY A 14 4.56 -15.70 -9.80
N ASP A 15 4.51 -15.59 -8.46
CA ASP A 15 3.39 -16.02 -7.61
C ASP A 15 2.73 -14.82 -6.89
N ASP A 16 2.69 -13.66 -7.54
CA ASP A 16 2.27 -12.35 -6.99
C ASP A 16 2.97 -11.97 -5.66
N ARG A 17 4.16 -12.55 -5.42
CA ARG A 17 4.96 -12.29 -4.23
C ARG A 17 6.05 -11.27 -4.53
N PHE A 18 6.22 -10.33 -3.60
CA PHE A 18 7.30 -9.33 -3.69
C PHE A 18 8.67 -9.88 -3.29
N ASP A 19 8.73 -10.89 -2.41
CA ASP A 19 9.95 -11.44 -1.80
C ASP A 19 10.89 -10.34 -1.24
N PRO A 20 10.52 -9.67 -0.15
CA PRO A 20 11.24 -8.50 0.36
C PRO A 20 12.68 -8.81 0.81
N SER A 21 12.96 -10.05 1.21
CA SER A 21 14.26 -10.51 1.70
C SER A 21 15.19 -11.01 0.59
N GLY A 22 14.67 -11.31 -0.60
CA GLY A 22 15.45 -11.71 -1.74
C GLY A 22 16.43 -10.62 -2.17
N THR A 23 17.57 -11.01 -2.73
CA THR A 23 18.58 -10.09 -3.29
C THR A 23 18.28 -9.76 -4.75
N LEU A 24 18.90 -8.70 -5.26
CA LEU A 24 18.76 -8.28 -6.65
C LEU A 24 20.09 -8.44 -7.41
N SER A 25 20.00 -8.87 -8.66
CA SER A 25 21.14 -8.78 -9.57
C SER A 25 21.31 -7.35 -10.11
N ARG A 26 22.51 -7.05 -10.61
CA ARG A 26 22.81 -5.77 -11.25
C ARG A 26 21.91 -5.53 -12.47
N ALA A 27 21.57 -6.58 -13.22
CA ALA A 27 20.66 -6.49 -14.36
C ALA A 27 19.22 -6.16 -13.92
N GLN A 28 18.72 -6.78 -12.85
CA GLN A 28 17.40 -6.48 -12.30
C GLN A 28 17.31 -5.03 -11.82
N PHE A 29 18.31 -4.57 -11.05
CA PHE A 29 18.35 -3.19 -10.60
C PHE A 29 18.46 -2.19 -11.75
N CYS A 30 19.26 -2.50 -12.78
CA CYS A 30 19.34 -1.70 -14.00
C CYS A 30 17.99 -1.55 -14.70
N THR A 31 17.23 -2.65 -14.82
CA THR A 31 15.87 -2.63 -15.40
C THR A 31 14.94 -1.74 -14.55
N MET A 32 14.99 -1.87 -13.22
CA MET A 32 14.21 -1.01 -12.32
C MET A 32 14.54 0.47 -12.52
N VAL A 33 15.83 0.83 -12.69
CA VAL A 33 16.23 2.22 -12.93
C VAL A 33 15.70 2.75 -14.26
N VAL A 34 15.75 1.96 -15.32
CA VAL A 34 15.21 2.34 -16.65
C VAL A 34 13.70 2.60 -16.55
N ASN A 35 12.97 1.71 -15.85
CA ASN A 35 11.54 1.87 -15.62
C ASN A 35 11.23 3.09 -14.71
N PHE A 36 12.04 3.34 -13.69
CA PHE A 36 11.93 4.50 -12.83
C PHE A 36 12.09 5.82 -13.60
N LEU A 37 12.97 5.86 -14.59
CA LEU A 37 13.14 6.98 -15.51
C LEU A 37 12.05 7.05 -16.61
N GLN A 38 11.07 6.16 -16.59
CA GLN A 38 10.01 6.05 -17.61
C GLN A 38 10.56 5.89 -19.05
N LYS A 39 11.67 5.12 -19.21
CA LYS A 39 12.36 4.91 -20.51
C LYS A 39 12.23 3.48 -21.06
N GLN A 40 11.39 2.64 -20.46
CA GLN A 40 11.25 1.22 -20.85
C GLN A 40 10.81 1.05 -22.31
N ASP A 41 10.03 1.97 -22.86
CA ASP A 41 9.56 1.91 -24.26
C ASP A 41 10.70 2.11 -25.28
N ASP A 42 11.80 2.72 -24.85
CA ASP A 42 12.99 2.88 -25.68
C ASP A 42 13.88 1.63 -25.69
N ALA A 43 13.77 0.74 -24.69
CA ALA A 43 14.65 -0.39 -24.53
C ALA A 43 14.75 -1.31 -25.77
N PRO A 44 13.67 -1.64 -26.51
CA PRO A 44 13.74 -2.49 -27.69
C PRO A 44 14.69 -1.98 -28.78
N ARG A 45 14.87 -0.66 -28.90
CA ARG A 45 15.78 -0.03 -29.87
C ARG A 45 17.28 -0.33 -29.61
N TYR A 46 17.59 -0.80 -28.40
CA TYR A 46 18.93 -1.08 -27.92
C TYR A 46 19.28 -2.60 -27.91
N ALA A 47 18.35 -3.45 -28.32
CA ALA A 47 18.50 -4.92 -28.26
C ALA A 47 19.70 -5.47 -29.04
N THR A 48 20.03 -4.84 -30.19
CA THR A 48 21.11 -5.31 -31.10
C THR A 48 22.48 -4.77 -30.73
N ARG A 49 22.62 -3.79 -29.85
CA ARG A 49 23.91 -3.22 -29.46
C ARG A 49 24.69 -4.21 -28.60
N THR A 50 26.02 -4.16 -28.66
CA THR A 50 26.94 -4.90 -27.80
C THR A 50 27.84 -3.88 -27.08
N ILE A 51 27.52 -3.52 -25.86
CA ILE A 51 28.31 -2.59 -25.05
C ILE A 51 29.21 -3.37 -24.10
N PHE A 52 28.68 -4.40 -23.46
CA PHE A 52 29.41 -5.26 -22.53
C PHE A 52 29.54 -6.66 -23.07
N SER A 53 30.76 -7.24 -22.98
CA SER A 53 31.10 -8.54 -23.57
C SER A 53 30.36 -9.73 -22.92
N ASP A 54 29.97 -9.60 -21.67
CA ASP A 54 29.27 -10.61 -20.86
C ASP A 54 27.73 -10.50 -20.91
N VAL A 55 27.18 -9.43 -21.49
CA VAL A 55 25.72 -9.29 -21.70
C VAL A 55 25.41 -9.89 -23.10
N LYS A 56 25.18 -11.21 -23.12
CA LYS A 56 24.94 -11.96 -24.34
C LYS A 56 23.66 -11.53 -25.06
N SER A 57 23.55 -11.83 -26.36
CA SER A 57 22.34 -11.53 -27.16
C SER A 57 21.09 -12.21 -26.63
N SER A 58 21.23 -13.34 -25.93
CA SER A 58 20.15 -14.08 -25.28
C SER A 58 19.84 -13.62 -23.88
N HIS A 59 20.59 -12.66 -23.31
CA HIS A 59 20.34 -12.19 -21.95
C HIS A 59 19.06 -11.31 -21.90
N TRP A 60 18.12 -11.64 -21.05
CA TRP A 60 16.80 -10.99 -20.97
C TRP A 60 16.87 -9.47 -20.77
N ALA A 61 17.84 -8.98 -19.97
CA ALA A 61 17.99 -7.56 -19.66
C ALA A 61 18.88 -6.81 -20.67
N ARG A 62 19.32 -7.44 -21.77
CA ARG A 62 20.29 -6.83 -22.70
C ARG A 62 19.87 -5.45 -23.20
N SER A 63 18.62 -5.30 -23.61
CA SER A 63 18.10 -4.02 -24.11
C SER A 63 18.12 -2.94 -23.05
N TYR A 64 17.75 -3.25 -21.83
CA TYR A 64 17.76 -2.34 -20.69
C TYR A 64 19.18 -1.93 -20.28
N VAL A 65 20.11 -2.90 -20.20
CA VAL A 65 21.51 -2.63 -19.88
C VAL A 65 22.15 -1.74 -20.96
N ASN A 66 21.91 -2.02 -22.22
CA ASN A 66 22.43 -1.22 -23.33
C ASN A 66 21.82 0.19 -23.35
N LEU A 67 20.53 0.33 -23.11
CA LEU A 67 19.86 1.62 -23.00
C LEU A 67 20.47 2.44 -21.84
N ALA A 68 20.57 1.85 -20.65
CA ALA A 68 21.10 2.55 -19.48
C ALA A 68 22.58 2.94 -19.64
N ALA A 69 23.41 2.09 -20.27
CA ALA A 69 24.79 2.41 -20.58
C ALA A 69 24.95 3.47 -21.68
N SER A 70 23.93 3.66 -22.54
CA SER A 70 23.89 4.68 -23.58
C SER A 70 23.21 5.98 -23.12
N THR A 71 22.50 5.95 -22.00
CA THR A 71 21.84 7.12 -21.42
C THR A 71 22.87 7.92 -20.65
N MET A 72 23.16 9.13 -21.15
CA MET A 72 24.08 10.06 -20.48
C MET A 72 23.27 10.90 -19.47
N VAL A 73 23.82 11.06 -18.28
CA VAL A 73 23.26 11.84 -17.16
C VAL A 73 24.33 12.71 -16.55
N GLY A 74 23.94 13.78 -15.88
CA GLY A 74 24.85 14.75 -15.31
C GLY A 74 24.52 16.18 -15.76
N ASP A 75 25.48 17.09 -15.58
CA ASP A 75 25.35 18.50 -15.92
C ASP A 75 26.16 18.87 -17.19
N ASP A 76 26.20 20.16 -17.52
CA ASP A 76 26.93 20.66 -18.70
C ASP A 76 28.46 20.48 -18.59
N GLN A 77 28.98 20.18 -17.41
CA GLN A 77 30.40 20.02 -17.16
C GLN A 77 30.86 18.57 -17.12
N GLU A 78 29.97 17.66 -16.72
CA GLU A 78 30.25 16.23 -16.65
C GLU A 78 29.03 15.41 -17.07
N GLN A 79 29.19 14.64 -18.14
CA GLN A 79 28.19 13.67 -18.57
C GLN A 79 28.74 12.26 -18.37
N LEU A 80 28.04 11.46 -17.59
CA LEU A 80 28.39 10.08 -17.29
C LEU A 80 27.29 9.13 -17.79
N PRO A 81 27.63 7.90 -18.22
CA PRO A 81 26.59 6.91 -18.46
C PRO A 81 25.85 6.61 -17.16
N LEU A 82 24.54 6.42 -17.28
CA LEU A 82 23.67 6.09 -16.13
C LEU A 82 24.19 4.88 -15.36
N ILE A 83 24.64 3.84 -16.10
CA ILE A 83 25.37 2.69 -15.53
C ILE A 83 26.73 2.52 -16.18
N SER A 84 27.67 1.97 -15.42
CA SER A 84 29.00 1.62 -15.89
C SER A 84 29.29 0.14 -15.67
N GLY A 85 30.19 -0.40 -16.49
CA GLY A 85 30.76 -1.72 -16.27
C GLY A 85 31.79 -1.73 -15.14
N VAL A 86 32.40 -2.89 -14.89
CA VAL A 86 33.39 -3.12 -13.81
C VAL A 86 34.83 -2.82 -14.22
N GLY A 87 35.03 -2.16 -15.36
CA GLY A 87 36.35 -1.65 -15.80
C GLY A 87 37.09 -2.49 -16.82
N ASP A 88 36.64 -3.72 -17.11
CA ASP A 88 37.25 -4.65 -18.07
C ASP A 88 36.35 -4.98 -19.28
N GLY A 89 35.40 -4.12 -19.59
CA GLY A 89 34.42 -4.33 -20.67
C GLY A 89 33.27 -5.27 -20.29
N ARG A 90 33.15 -5.65 -19.01
CA ARG A 90 32.04 -6.47 -18.48
C ARG A 90 31.12 -5.63 -17.63
N PHE A 91 29.85 -6.10 -17.53
CA PHE A 91 28.81 -5.50 -16.66
C PHE A 91 28.52 -6.34 -15.41
N LEU A 92 28.73 -7.65 -15.48
CA LEU A 92 28.38 -8.67 -14.49
C LEU A 92 26.87 -8.68 -14.19
N PRO A 93 26.00 -8.96 -15.20
CA PRO A 93 24.55 -8.80 -15.08
C PRO A 93 23.91 -9.61 -13.97
N ASP A 94 24.41 -10.83 -13.72
CA ASP A 94 23.85 -11.77 -12.74
C ASP A 94 24.49 -11.65 -11.35
N SER A 95 25.53 -10.81 -11.18
CA SER A 95 26.10 -10.54 -9.85
C SER A 95 25.16 -9.69 -9.03
N GLN A 96 25.14 -9.93 -7.72
CA GLN A 96 24.33 -9.15 -6.79
C GLN A 96 24.83 -7.70 -6.73
N ILE A 97 23.89 -6.75 -6.70
CA ILE A 97 24.20 -5.33 -6.57
C ILE A 97 24.45 -4.95 -5.11
N THR A 98 25.45 -4.10 -4.89
CA THR A 98 25.77 -3.54 -3.56
C THR A 98 25.03 -2.21 -3.34
N MET A 99 24.95 -1.80 -2.07
CA MET A 99 24.35 -0.50 -1.69
C MET A 99 25.06 0.68 -2.34
N GLY A 100 26.40 0.68 -2.37
CA GLY A 100 27.19 1.75 -3.00
C GLY A 100 26.98 1.86 -4.49
N GLU A 101 26.84 0.72 -5.19
CA GLU A 101 26.51 0.70 -6.62
C GLU A 101 25.07 1.20 -6.87
N ALA A 102 24.10 0.75 -6.09
CA ALA A 102 22.71 1.16 -6.20
C ALA A 102 22.54 2.68 -5.93
N ALA A 103 23.16 3.19 -4.87
CA ALA A 103 23.17 4.63 -4.55
C ALA A 103 23.82 5.45 -5.67
N THR A 104 24.96 4.99 -6.20
CA THR A 104 25.65 5.65 -7.33
C THR A 104 24.76 5.78 -8.55
N ILE A 105 24.08 4.70 -8.93
CA ILE A 105 23.19 4.68 -10.11
C ILE A 105 21.99 5.62 -9.89
N LEU A 106 21.35 5.59 -8.72
CA LEU A 106 20.21 6.46 -8.43
C LEU A 106 20.62 7.93 -8.33
N LEU A 107 21.78 8.26 -7.74
CA LEU A 107 22.29 9.63 -7.73
C LEU A 107 22.54 10.14 -9.15
N ARG A 108 23.10 9.32 -10.03
CA ARG A 108 23.22 9.65 -11.45
C ARG A 108 21.87 9.83 -12.11
N ALA A 109 20.88 8.97 -11.82
CA ALA A 109 19.50 9.12 -12.32
C ALA A 109 18.87 10.44 -11.85
N LEU A 110 19.23 10.94 -10.66
CA LEU A 110 18.84 12.25 -10.13
C LEU A 110 19.71 13.40 -10.68
N GLY A 111 20.64 13.13 -11.62
CA GLY A 111 21.47 14.13 -12.28
C GLY A 111 22.73 14.56 -11.53
N TYR A 112 23.09 13.92 -10.41
CA TYR A 112 24.28 14.25 -9.65
C TYR A 112 25.56 13.80 -10.35
N SER A 113 26.57 14.70 -10.42
CA SER A 113 27.88 14.46 -10.99
C SER A 113 28.83 13.80 -9.98
N SER A 114 29.96 13.24 -10.48
CA SER A 114 31.01 12.70 -9.62
C SER A 114 31.66 13.78 -8.73
N LYS A 115 31.69 15.01 -9.20
CA LYS A 115 32.21 16.15 -8.46
C LYS A 115 31.38 16.46 -7.22
N GLN A 116 30.06 16.37 -7.31
CA GLN A 116 29.14 16.58 -6.18
C GLN A 116 29.23 15.43 -5.16
N ALA A 117 29.42 14.21 -5.63
CA ALA A 117 29.60 13.02 -4.77
C ALA A 117 30.98 12.95 -4.11
N GLY A 118 31.99 13.69 -4.65
CA GLY A 118 33.35 13.66 -4.12
C GLY A 118 34.22 12.55 -4.71
N ALA A 119 35.54 12.63 -4.46
CA ALA A 119 36.55 11.82 -5.16
C ALA A 119 36.66 10.36 -4.70
N VAL A 120 36.10 10.01 -3.54
CA VAL A 120 36.28 8.67 -2.94
C VAL A 120 35.03 7.82 -3.13
N TRP A 121 35.09 6.91 -4.07
CA TRP A 121 34.04 5.91 -4.28
C TRP A 121 34.24 4.69 -3.34
N PRO A 122 33.19 4.13 -2.72
CA PRO A 122 31.78 4.52 -2.79
C PRO A 122 31.37 5.55 -1.73
N GLN A 123 32.28 5.94 -0.81
CA GLN A 123 31.95 6.71 0.37
C GLN A 123 31.31 8.07 0.04
N GLY A 124 31.87 8.84 -0.90
CA GLY A 124 31.30 10.12 -1.28
C GLY A 124 29.86 10.03 -1.81
N TYR A 125 29.57 8.98 -2.60
CA TYR A 125 28.22 8.72 -3.07
C TYR A 125 27.28 8.33 -1.93
N MET A 126 27.75 7.55 -0.94
CA MET A 126 26.96 7.18 0.24
C MET A 126 26.66 8.39 1.11
N ASP A 127 27.64 9.27 1.32
CA ASP A 127 27.49 10.51 2.09
C ASP A 127 26.49 11.45 1.41
N LEU A 128 26.58 11.62 0.09
CA LEU A 128 25.63 12.40 -0.69
C LEU A 128 24.22 11.79 -0.62
N ALA A 129 24.10 10.48 -0.81
CA ALA A 129 22.83 9.76 -0.72
C ALA A 129 22.14 9.96 0.64
N GLY A 130 22.92 9.88 1.72
CA GLY A 130 22.43 10.18 3.07
C GLY A 130 21.98 11.63 3.24
N SER A 131 22.77 12.58 2.70
CA SER A 131 22.49 14.02 2.85
C SER A 131 21.20 14.48 2.17
N ILE A 132 20.78 13.80 1.09
CA ILE A 132 19.53 14.12 0.36
C ILE A 132 18.35 13.23 0.77
N GLY A 133 18.52 12.32 1.75
CA GLY A 133 17.47 11.40 2.22
C GLY A 133 17.29 10.16 1.37
N LEU A 134 18.13 9.91 0.36
CA LEU A 134 17.99 8.73 -0.52
C LEU A 134 18.11 7.40 0.25
N THR A 135 18.91 7.35 1.31
CA THR A 135 19.11 6.15 2.14
C THR A 135 18.31 6.16 3.44
N ASP A 136 17.35 7.08 3.60
CA ASP A 136 16.53 7.16 4.81
C ASP A 136 15.78 5.84 5.07
N GLY A 137 15.82 5.39 6.34
CA GLY A 137 15.20 4.14 6.76
C GLY A 137 15.95 2.87 6.33
N ILE A 138 17.12 2.97 5.68
CA ILE A 138 17.89 1.83 5.21
C ILE A 138 19.21 1.71 6.00
N SER A 139 19.44 0.54 6.59
CA SER A 139 20.70 0.22 7.27
C SER A 139 21.46 -0.83 6.45
N ALA A 140 22.44 -0.39 5.66
CA ALA A 140 23.32 -1.27 4.89
C ALA A 140 24.66 -0.58 4.65
N GLY A 141 25.76 -1.33 4.75
CA GLY A 141 27.10 -0.86 4.41
C GLY A 141 27.26 -0.72 2.89
N ALA A 142 28.15 0.16 2.42
CA ALA A 142 28.36 0.44 1.01
C ALA A 142 28.67 -0.82 0.16
N TYR A 143 29.36 -1.79 0.74
CA TYR A 143 29.73 -3.05 0.05
C TYR A 143 28.77 -4.20 0.32
N SER A 144 27.74 -4.00 1.12
CA SER A 144 26.71 -5.01 1.37
C SER A 144 25.78 -5.15 0.18
N THR A 145 25.42 -6.37 -0.19
CA THR A 145 24.35 -6.62 -1.14
C THR A 145 23.02 -6.14 -0.59
N ILE A 146 22.17 -5.60 -1.43
CA ILE A 146 20.86 -5.09 -1.01
C ILE A 146 19.74 -6.10 -1.27
N THR A 147 18.75 -6.07 -0.40
CA THR A 147 17.50 -6.82 -0.59
C THR A 147 16.53 -6.08 -1.50
N ARG A 148 15.52 -6.79 -2.01
CA ARG A 148 14.44 -6.18 -2.79
C ARG A 148 13.68 -5.11 -2.01
N ALA A 149 13.50 -5.30 -0.68
CA ALA A 149 12.88 -4.29 0.19
C ALA A 149 13.74 -3.02 0.28
N GLN A 150 15.05 -3.16 0.45
CA GLN A 150 15.98 -2.02 0.51
C GLN A 150 16.04 -1.28 -0.83
N ALA A 151 16.08 -2.02 -1.96
CA ALA A 151 16.00 -1.41 -3.29
C ALA A 151 14.69 -0.64 -3.48
N ALA A 152 13.54 -1.24 -3.13
CA ALA A 152 12.25 -0.56 -3.20
C ALA A 152 12.23 0.72 -2.35
N GLN A 153 12.81 0.69 -1.14
CA GLN A 153 12.90 1.88 -0.30
C GLN A 153 13.77 2.97 -0.93
N LEU A 154 14.90 2.62 -1.55
CA LEU A 154 15.74 3.57 -2.30
C LEU A 154 14.95 4.29 -3.40
N PHE A 155 14.19 3.54 -4.21
CA PHE A 155 13.39 4.13 -5.30
C PHE A 155 12.25 5.02 -4.76
N VAL A 156 11.58 4.61 -3.68
CA VAL A 156 10.53 5.43 -3.06
C VAL A 156 11.12 6.70 -2.47
N ASN A 157 12.26 6.64 -1.80
CA ASN A 157 12.97 7.81 -1.29
C ASN A 157 13.36 8.74 -2.44
N ALA A 158 13.89 8.18 -3.54
CA ALA A 158 14.33 8.95 -4.71
C ALA A 158 13.21 9.82 -5.31
N LEU A 159 11.94 9.37 -5.27
CA LEU A 159 10.82 10.19 -5.73
C LEU A 159 10.74 11.53 -5.02
N SER A 160 10.99 11.55 -3.71
CA SER A 160 10.91 12.76 -2.87
C SER A 160 12.24 13.49 -2.69
N CYS A 161 13.35 12.92 -3.17
CA CYS A 161 14.64 13.58 -3.18
C CYS A 161 14.64 14.75 -4.17
N LYS A 162 15.46 15.77 -3.88
CA LYS A 162 15.79 16.79 -4.87
C LYS A 162 16.78 16.22 -5.88
N ASP A 163 16.58 16.55 -7.14
CA ASP A 163 17.59 16.32 -8.19
C ASP A 163 18.77 17.29 -8.05
N ALA A 164 19.79 17.13 -8.87
CA ALA A 164 20.96 18.01 -8.88
C ALA A 164 20.63 19.48 -9.21
N GLY A 165 19.48 19.74 -9.85
CA GLY A 165 18.94 21.08 -10.12
C GLY A 165 18.14 21.67 -8.95
N GLY A 166 17.95 20.93 -7.86
CA GLY A 166 17.22 21.35 -6.67
C GLY A 166 15.70 21.17 -6.73
N LYS A 167 15.17 20.56 -7.80
CA LYS A 167 13.74 20.24 -7.98
C LYS A 167 13.44 18.89 -7.39
N VAL A 168 12.26 18.71 -6.78
CA VAL A 168 11.82 17.39 -6.30
C VAL A 168 11.60 16.47 -7.49
N TYR A 169 12.15 15.25 -7.44
CA TYR A 169 12.25 14.39 -8.63
C TYR A 169 10.89 14.03 -9.23
N TYR A 170 9.88 13.66 -8.41
CA TYR A 170 8.57 13.30 -8.95
C TYR A 170 7.90 14.44 -9.74
N GLU A 171 8.20 15.71 -9.42
CA GLU A 171 7.65 16.87 -10.13
C GLU A 171 8.18 17.01 -11.58
N GLY A 172 9.26 16.27 -11.89
CA GLY A 172 9.84 16.22 -13.24
C GLY A 172 9.29 15.08 -14.10
N LEU A 173 8.50 14.16 -13.52
CA LEU A 173 8.00 12.99 -14.22
C LEU A 173 6.75 13.24 -15.07
N GLY A 174 6.03 14.33 -14.81
CA GLY A 174 4.79 14.67 -15.52
C GLY A 174 4.08 15.87 -14.92
N SER A 175 2.80 15.97 -15.16
CA SER A 175 1.93 17.00 -14.60
C SER A 175 1.47 16.58 -13.20
N VAL A 176 1.92 17.31 -12.17
CA VAL A 176 1.43 17.10 -10.80
C VAL A 176 0.08 17.78 -10.65
N LEU A 177 -0.94 17.06 -10.19
CA LEU A 177 -2.24 17.68 -9.92
C LEU A 177 -2.09 18.76 -8.83
N PRO A 178 -2.79 19.90 -8.98
CA PRO A 178 -2.63 21.05 -8.08
C PRO A 178 -3.10 20.78 -6.65
N GLN A 179 -3.97 19.79 -6.48
CA GLN A 179 -4.49 19.39 -5.17
C GLN A 179 -4.05 17.95 -4.86
N LYS A 180 -3.72 17.68 -3.59
CA LYS A 180 -3.51 16.31 -3.14
C LYS A 180 -4.78 15.50 -3.27
N THR A 181 -4.67 14.31 -3.84
CA THR A 181 -5.79 13.39 -4.03
C THR A 181 -5.77 12.27 -2.99
N ILE A 182 -6.92 11.65 -2.78
CA ILE A 182 -7.05 10.42 -1.98
C ILE A 182 -7.36 9.27 -2.93
N VAL A 183 -6.66 8.16 -2.81
CA VAL A 183 -6.95 6.93 -3.54
C VAL A 183 -8.19 6.29 -2.91
N LEU A 184 -9.30 6.25 -3.66
CA LEU A 184 -10.59 5.72 -3.17
C LEU A 184 -10.77 4.25 -3.47
N ALA A 185 -10.30 3.81 -4.64
CA ALA A 185 -10.39 2.42 -5.06
C ALA A 185 -9.25 2.09 -6.02
N VAL A 186 -8.89 0.81 -6.10
CA VAL A 186 -7.83 0.26 -6.92
C VAL A 186 -8.36 -0.88 -7.76
N ASP A 187 -7.72 -1.19 -8.90
CA ASP A 187 -8.12 -2.23 -9.83
C ASP A 187 -9.59 -2.12 -10.27
N VAL A 188 -10.03 -0.89 -10.55
CA VAL A 188 -11.40 -0.60 -10.99
C VAL A 188 -11.49 -0.42 -12.51
N GLU A 189 -12.72 -0.35 -13.02
CA GLU A 189 -12.97 0.08 -14.40
C GLU A 189 -12.84 1.61 -14.53
N THR A 190 -12.40 2.08 -15.70
CA THR A 190 -12.43 3.49 -16.06
C THR A 190 -13.86 4.04 -16.06
N ASP A 191 -14.04 5.34 -15.96
CA ASP A 191 -15.37 5.95 -15.86
C ASP A 191 -16.26 5.71 -17.08
N ASP A 192 -15.66 5.47 -18.23
CA ASP A 192 -16.35 5.09 -19.48
C ASP A 192 -16.52 3.57 -19.66
N GLY A 193 -16.01 2.76 -18.73
CA GLY A 193 -16.05 1.31 -18.77
C GLY A 193 -15.17 0.67 -19.85
N SER A 194 -14.27 1.44 -20.48
CA SER A 194 -13.46 0.97 -21.61
C SER A 194 -12.29 0.06 -21.21
N ALA A 195 -11.79 0.17 -19.97
CA ALA A 195 -10.64 -0.55 -19.49
C ALA A 195 -10.74 -0.90 -17.99
N LYS A 196 -9.98 -1.92 -17.57
CA LYS A 196 -9.81 -2.35 -16.18
C LYS A 196 -8.42 -2.01 -15.68
N GLY A 197 -8.20 -2.11 -14.38
CA GLY A 197 -6.91 -1.82 -13.76
C GLY A 197 -6.70 -0.34 -13.48
N ALA A 198 -7.76 0.46 -13.45
CA ALA A 198 -7.67 1.88 -13.10
C ALA A 198 -7.60 2.08 -11.58
N VAL A 199 -7.05 3.21 -11.17
CA VAL A 199 -7.03 3.70 -9.79
C VAL A 199 -7.92 4.93 -9.69
N ARG A 200 -8.95 4.85 -8.85
CA ARG A 200 -9.87 5.96 -8.61
C ARG A 200 -9.34 6.89 -7.53
N THR A 201 -9.25 8.17 -7.83
CA THR A 201 -8.78 9.19 -6.89
C THR A 201 -9.72 10.39 -6.83
N THR A 202 -9.67 11.14 -5.74
CA THR A 202 -10.40 12.40 -5.63
C THR A 202 -9.68 13.40 -4.73
N ALA A 203 -9.74 14.67 -5.10
CA ALA A 203 -9.29 15.79 -4.28
C ALA A 203 -10.45 16.62 -3.74
N ASN A 204 -11.64 16.52 -4.35
CA ASN A 204 -12.86 17.25 -4.04
C ASN A 204 -14.07 16.32 -4.10
N LYS A 205 -15.26 16.84 -4.38
CA LYS A 205 -16.49 16.03 -4.50
C LYS A 205 -16.46 15.06 -5.67
N THR A 206 -15.82 15.44 -6.77
CA THR A 206 -15.72 14.57 -7.96
C THR A 206 -14.51 13.65 -7.86
N SER A 207 -14.67 12.42 -8.32
CA SER A 207 -13.58 11.44 -8.47
C SER A 207 -13.36 11.12 -9.95
N GLU A 208 -12.17 10.60 -10.22
CA GLU A 208 -11.77 10.17 -11.55
C GLU A 208 -10.93 8.90 -11.47
N ALA A 209 -11.11 7.99 -12.43
CA ALA A 209 -10.40 6.73 -12.52
C ALA A 209 -9.36 6.78 -13.64
N TYR A 210 -8.09 6.73 -13.28
CA TYR A 210 -6.95 6.82 -14.18
C TYR A 210 -6.27 5.47 -14.34
N LEU A 211 -5.86 5.13 -15.56
CA LEU A 211 -5.01 3.97 -15.82
C LEU A 211 -3.56 4.29 -15.46
N PRO A 212 -2.77 3.33 -14.93
CA PRO A 212 -1.33 3.45 -14.87
C PRO A 212 -0.71 3.51 -16.27
N ALA A 213 0.30 4.36 -16.47
CA ALA A 213 1.00 4.49 -17.75
C ALA A 213 1.75 3.20 -18.13
N HIS A 214 2.38 2.54 -17.16
CA HIS A 214 3.24 1.37 -17.37
C HIS A 214 3.08 0.27 -16.31
N GLY A 215 2.40 0.55 -15.23
CA GLY A 215 2.30 -0.32 -14.07
C GLY A 215 0.98 -1.06 -13.98
N ASP A 216 0.62 -1.36 -12.76
CA ASP A 216 -0.56 -2.12 -12.40
C ASP A 216 -1.37 -1.31 -11.38
N GLY A 217 -2.69 -1.25 -11.57
CA GLY A 217 -3.60 -0.55 -10.68
C GLY A 217 -4.05 -1.35 -9.47
N ASP A 218 -3.69 -2.63 -9.37
CA ASP A 218 -3.90 -3.43 -8.15
C ASP A 218 -2.84 -3.08 -7.10
N VAL A 219 -3.06 -1.95 -6.42
CA VAL A 219 -2.15 -1.35 -5.44
C VAL A 219 -2.86 -1.07 -4.09
N PRO A 220 -3.32 -2.12 -3.40
CA PRO A 220 -4.22 -2.00 -2.25
C PRO A 220 -3.61 -1.19 -1.09
N ALA A 221 -2.28 -1.17 -0.91
CA ALA A 221 -1.65 -0.38 0.14
C ALA A 221 -1.71 1.14 -0.11
N LEU A 222 -2.10 1.58 -1.30
CA LEU A 222 -2.34 3.00 -1.60
C LEU A 222 -3.76 3.44 -1.29
N GLN A 223 -4.70 2.51 -1.15
CA GLN A 223 -6.10 2.84 -0.87
C GLN A 223 -6.23 3.60 0.46
N GLY A 224 -6.97 4.70 0.45
CA GLY A 224 -7.09 5.63 1.57
C GLY A 224 -5.90 6.56 1.74
N LYS A 225 -4.79 6.39 1.04
CA LYS A 225 -3.65 7.33 1.10
C LYS A 225 -3.99 8.63 0.39
N ARG A 226 -3.51 9.75 0.96
CA ARG A 226 -3.58 11.08 0.36
C ARG A 226 -2.19 11.51 -0.08
N GLY A 227 -2.06 12.05 -1.30
CA GLY A 227 -0.77 12.42 -1.83
C GLY A 227 -0.82 13.18 -3.14
N HIS A 228 0.33 13.27 -3.78
CA HIS A 228 0.50 13.92 -5.07
C HIS A 228 0.34 12.90 -6.19
N LEU A 229 -0.60 13.14 -7.09
CA LEU A 229 -0.79 12.36 -8.30
C LEU A 229 -0.07 13.04 -9.47
N VAL A 230 0.73 12.27 -10.20
CA VAL A 230 1.48 12.71 -11.37
C VAL A 230 0.96 11.99 -12.60
N LEU A 231 0.52 12.74 -13.61
CA LEU A 231 -0.02 12.22 -14.85
C LEU A 231 0.91 12.54 -16.03
N ASN A 232 0.88 11.68 -17.05
CA ASN A 232 1.50 11.97 -18.34
C ASN A 232 0.57 12.78 -19.27
N ASP A 233 0.99 13.02 -20.50
CA ASP A 233 0.23 13.78 -21.51
C ASP A 233 -1.05 13.06 -21.99
N LYS A 234 -1.26 11.80 -21.59
CA LYS A 234 -2.45 11.00 -21.93
C LYS A 234 -3.39 10.84 -20.73
N ASP A 235 -3.18 11.61 -19.66
CA ASP A 235 -3.89 11.45 -18.39
C ASP A 235 -3.75 10.07 -17.74
N GLU A 236 -2.59 9.39 -17.97
CA GLU A 236 -2.27 8.12 -17.30
C GLU A 236 -1.37 8.39 -16.09
N ILE A 237 -1.52 7.58 -15.03
CA ILE A 237 -0.73 7.71 -13.79
C ILE A 237 0.71 7.30 -14.05
N VAL A 238 1.64 8.24 -13.89
CA VAL A 238 3.07 7.99 -13.85
C VAL A 238 3.49 7.54 -12.46
N THR A 239 3.02 8.25 -11.42
CA THR A 239 3.26 7.89 -10.02
C THR A 239 2.23 8.53 -9.10
N PHE A 240 2.13 7.98 -7.89
CA PHE A 240 1.43 8.58 -6.75
C PHE A 240 2.40 8.64 -5.59
N VAL A 241 2.61 9.83 -5.02
CA VAL A 241 3.52 10.05 -3.89
C VAL A 241 2.69 10.37 -2.64
N PRO A 242 2.49 9.41 -1.73
CA PRO A 242 1.76 9.64 -0.49
C PRO A 242 2.41 10.73 0.37
N ASP A 243 1.58 11.53 1.03
CA ASP A 243 1.99 12.47 2.05
C ASP A 243 1.21 12.18 3.34
N ASP A 244 1.80 11.34 4.16
CA ASP A 244 1.24 10.95 5.47
C ASP A 244 1.63 11.92 6.60
N SER A 245 2.39 13.01 6.31
CA SER A 245 2.92 13.93 7.32
C SER A 245 1.84 14.59 8.19
N THR A 246 0.62 14.68 7.67
CA THR A 246 -0.53 15.28 8.36
C THR A 246 -1.66 14.28 8.62
N ALA A 247 -1.43 13.00 8.37
CA ALA A 247 -2.39 11.94 8.57
C ALA A 247 -2.51 11.55 10.05
N THR A 248 -3.74 11.34 10.52
CA THR A 248 -4.02 10.81 11.85
C THR A 248 -5.10 9.74 11.74
N THR A 249 -4.75 8.50 12.01
CA THR A 249 -5.69 7.38 11.98
C THR A 249 -6.19 7.09 13.39
N VAL A 250 -7.50 6.95 13.56
CA VAL A 250 -8.15 6.67 14.84
C VAL A 250 -9.35 5.75 14.64
N VAL A 251 -9.70 5.03 15.71
CA VAL A 251 -10.98 4.31 15.84
C VAL A 251 -11.93 5.19 16.65
N LEU A 252 -13.17 5.33 16.22
CA LEU A 252 -14.17 6.15 16.89
C LEU A 252 -14.73 5.44 18.14
N SER A 253 -14.83 6.16 19.26
CA SER A 253 -15.45 5.67 20.50
C SER A 253 -16.97 5.87 20.55
N GLY A 254 -17.53 6.56 19.59
CA GLY A 254 -18.96 6.87 19.46
C GLY A 254 -19.26 7.39 18.07
N ASN A 255 -20.54 7.53 17.74
CA ASN A 255 -20.97 8.06 16.46
C ASN A 255 -20.41 9.47 16.23
N ALA A 256 -20.01 9.76 14.99
CA ALA A 256 -19.56 11.09 14.62
C ALA A 256 -20.66 12.14 14.86
N GLN A 257 -20.24 13.36 15.12
CA GLN A 257 -21.13 14.48 15.41
C GLN A 257 -20.96 15.58 14.35
N PRO A 258 -21.91 16.50 14.21
CA PRO A 258 -21.84 17.57 13.20
C PRO A 258 -20.53 18.39 13.22
N GLY A 259 -19.91 18.55 14.39
CA GLY A 259 -18.70 19.36 14.54
C GLY A 259 -17.50 18.60 15.08
N SER A 260 -17.58 17.28 15.29
CA SER A 260 -16.46 16.55 15.90
C SER A 260 -16.57 15.03 15.80
N VAL A 261 -15.42 14.38 16.01
CA VAL A 261 -15.34 12.94 16.28
C VAL A 261 -14.55 12.71 17.56
N LYS A 262 -14.86 11.63 18.28
CA LYS A 262 -14.16 11.20 19.50
C LYS A 262 -13.47 9.87 19.25
N ALA A 263 -12.15 9.84 19.41
CA ALA A 263 -11.35 8.62 19.28
C ALA A 263 -11.50 7.70 20.51
N ALA A 264 -11.25 6.40 20.33
CA ALA A 264 -11.26 5.39 21.39
C ALA A 264 -10.34 5.77 22.58
N GLY A 265 -9.21 6.46 22.32
CA GLY A 265 -8.34 7.03 23.36
C GLY A 265 -8.87 8.28 24.06
N GLY A 266 -10.14 8.68 23.83
CA GLY A 266 -10.80 9.82 24.48
C GLY A 266 -10.51 11.18 23.86
N LYS A 267 -9.55 11.27 22.94
CA LYS A 267 -9.21 12.52 22.24
C LYS A 267 -10.34 12.90 21.27
N GLN A 268 -10.72 14.18 21.29
CA GLN A 268 -11.71 14.74 20.38
C GLN A 268 -11.03 15.56 19.29
N TYR A 269 -11.54 15.43 18.06
CA TYR A 269 -11.09 16.17 16.90
C TYR A 269 -12.24 16.99 16.34
N THR A 270 -11.95 18.25 16.04
CA THR A 270 -12.95 19.18 15.48
C THR A 270 -13.04 19.01 13.98
N MET A 271 -14.28 18.97 13.47
CA MET A 271 -14.60 18.94 12.04
C MET A 271 -15.27 20.24 11.64
N SER A 272 -14.99 20.73 10.46
CA SER A 272 -15.66 21.90 9.89
C SER A 272 -16.66 21.48 8.80
N SER A 273 -17.57 22.39 8.42
CA SER A 273 -18.46 22.17 7.27
C SER A 273 -17.70 21.89 5.98
N ASP A 274 -16.47 22.41 5.87
CA ASP A 274 -15.63 22.27 4.68
C ASP A 274 -14.80 20.99 4.67
N THR A 275 -14.82 20.21 5.78
CA THR A 275 -14.17 18.90 5.83
C THR A 275 -14.89 17.95 4.88
N MET A 276 -14.13 17.28 4.03
CA MET A 276 -14.67 16.30 3.09
C MET A 276 -14.55 14.89 3.65
N LEU A 277 -15.62 14.11 3.58
CA LEU A 277 -15.63 12.69 3.90
C LEU A 277 -15.56 11.86 2.61
N TYR A 278 -14.63 10.94 2.57
CA TYR A 278 -14.43 9.97 1.50
C TYR A 278 -14.55 8.56 2.08
N THR A 279 -15.24 7.69 1.37
CA THR A 279 -15.37 6.28 1.76
C THR A 279 -14.78 5.37 0.67
N SER A 280 -14.34 4.18 1.07
CA SER A 280 -13.83 3.18 0.14
C SER A 280 -14.87 2.87 -0.94
N GLY A 281 -14.44 2.84 -2.21
CA GLY A 281 -15.29 2.53 -3.34
C GLY A 281 -16.31 3.62 -3.72
N ALA A 282 -16.36 4.73 -2.98
CA ALA A 282 -17.23 5.85 -3.35
C ALA A 282 -16.75 6.53 -4.64
N THR A 283 -17.71 6.97 -5.46
CA THR A 283 -17.41 7.72 -6.68
C THR A 283 -17.31 9.23 -6.45
N GLU A 284 -17.72 9.72 -5.27
CA GLU A 284 -17.63 11.13 -4.89
C GLU A 284 -17.43 11.30 -3.38
N GLY A 285 -16.88 12.44 -2.98
CA GLY A 285 -16.78 12.85 -1.59
C GLY A 285 -18.05 13.55 -1.12
N LYS A 286 -18.37 13.43 0.17
CA LYS A 286 -19.46 14.14 0.83
C LYS A 286 -18.91 15.29 1.68
N ALA A 287 -19.61 16.44 1.76
CA ALA A 287 -19.31 17.40 2.80
C ALA A 287 -19.55 16.75 4.18
N TRP A 288 -18.79 17.18 5.19
CA TRP A 288 -18.93 16.61 6.53
C TRP A 288 -20.36 16.67 7.06
N THR A 289 -21.06 17.81 6.81
CA THR A 289 -22.46 18.02 7.20
C THR A 289 -23.43 16.99 6.63
N ASP A 290 -23.09 16.42 5.47
CA ASP A 290 -23.95 15.51 4.73
C ASP A 290 -23.58 14.04 4.95
N GLY A 291 -22.36 13.78 5.47
CA GLY A 291 -21.81 12.44 5.56
C GLY A 291 -21.42 11.96 6.96
N TYR A 292 -21.37 12.84 7.99
CA TYR A 292 -20.90 12.43 9.32
C TYR A 292 -21.73 11.29 9.94
N THR A 293 -23.01 11.19 9.60
CA THR A 293 -23.92 10.14 10.08
C THR A 293 -23.55 8.75 9.58
N ASP A 294 -22.72 8.65 8.52
CA ASP A 294 -22.24 7.39 7.98
C ASP A 294 -21.14 6.78 8.86
N LEU A 295 -20.65 7.51 9.87
CA LEU A 295 -19.56 7.09 10.74
C LEU A 295 -20.08 6.78 12.16
N SER A 296 -20.13 5.50 12.48
CA SER A 296 -20.56 5.00 13.79
C SER A 296 -19.38 4.68 14.71
N ALA A 297 -19.69 4.36 15.97
CA ALA A 297 -18.73 3.82 16.92
C ALA A 297 -18.02 2.60 16.33
N GLY A 298 -16.70 2.48 16.56
CA GLY A 298 -15.88 1.41 15.98
C GLY A 298 -15.32 1.70 14.60
N ALA A 299 -15.86 2.69 13.87
CA ALA A 299 -15.33 3.04 12.56
C ALA A 299 -13.87 3.51 12.66
N GLN A 300 -13.00 2.96 11.80
CA GLN A 300 -11.64 3.45 11.63
C GLN A 300 -11.64 4.54 10.56
N ILE A 301 -11.11 5.70 10.91
CA ILE A 301 -10.97 6.83 10.00
C ILE A 301 -9.54 7.33 9.97
N THR A 302 -9.12 7.81 8.81
CA THR A 302 -7.88 8.58 8.64
C THR A 302 -8.24 10.02 8.33
N MET A 303 -7.79 10.93 9.19
CA MET A 303 -7.97 12.38 9.05
C MET A 303 -6.71 13.00 8.46
N TYR A 304 -6.89 13.87 7.48
CA TYR A 304 -5.81 14.65 6.89
C TYR A 304 -5.98 16.12 7.24
N SER A 305 -4.94 16.72 7.81
CA SER A 305 -4.97 18.10 8.28
C SER A 305 -4.12 19.03 7.39
N GLU A 306 -4.59 20.26 7.21
CA GLU A 306 -3.83 21.34 6.60
C GLU A 306 -3.92 22.58 7.50
N LYS A 307 -2.78 23.20 7.79
CA LYS A 307 -2.72 24.39 8.67
C LYS A 307 -3.48 24.18 10.00
N GLY A 308 -3.39 22.97 10.56
CA GLY A 308 -4.03 22.62 11.83
C GLY A 308 -5.53 22.34 11.78
N LYS A 309 -6.16 22.31 10.60
CA LYS A 309 -7.57 21.96 10.41
C LYS A 309 -7.70 20.65 9.65
N VAL A 310 -8.64 19.79 10.05
CA VAL A 310 -8.97 18.59 9.28
C VAL A 310 -9.69 19.00 8.00
N VAL A 311 -9.07 18.72 6.85
CA VAL A 311 -9.63 19.06 5.54
C VAL A 311 -10.28 17.87 4.85
N ALA A 312 -9.83 16.65 5.17
CA ALA A 312 -10.36 15.42 4.61
C ALA A 312 -10.37 14.30 5.66
N VAL A 313 -11.35 13.44 5.56
CA VAL A 313 -11.49 12.20 6.32
C VAL A 313 -11.70 11.08 5.32
N TYR A 314 -10.94 10.00 5.48
CA TYR A 314 -11.16 8.76 4.74
C TYR A 314 -11.61 7.67 5.70
N SER A 315 -12.65 6.94 5.33
CA SER A 315 -13.10 5.74 6.02
C SER A 315 -13.02 4.54 5.07
N ALA A 316 -12.33 3.49 5.48
CA ALA A 316 -12.27 2.24 4.74
C ALA A 316 -13.63 1.54 4.71
N SER A 317 -14.46 1.77 5.72
CA SER A 317 -15.84 1.32 5.78
C SER A 317 -16.68 2.26 4.90
N GLY A 318 -17.02 1.85 3.69
CA GLY A 318 -18.25 2.34 3.06
C GLY A 318 -19.43 1.96 3.98
N THR A 319 -20.62 2.49 3.73
CA THR A 319 -21.89 2.19 4.42
C THR A 319 -22.32 0.70 4.44
N THR A 320 -21.38 -0.23 4.39
CA THR A 320 -21.62 -1.58 4.89
C THR A 320 -21.50 -1.45 6.40
N THR A 321 -22.64 -1.34 7.06
CA THR A 321 -22.78 -1.87 8.40
C THR A 321 -21.93 -3.13 8.45
N ILE A 322 -20.80 -3.08 9.23
CA ILE A 322 -20.20 -4.32 9.69
C ILE A 322 -21.29 -4.89 10.58
N ASP A 323 -22.10 -5.80 10.02
CA ASP A 323 -23.23 -6.39 10.72
C ASP A 323 -22.80 -7.21 11.94
N SER A 324 -21.49 -7.42 12.09
CA SER A 324 -20.90 -7.96 13.32
C SER A 324 -19.41 -7.65 13.41
N ASP A 325 -18.92 -7.34 14.63
CA ASP A 325 -17.48 -7.19 14.94
C ASP A 325 -16.71 -8.51 14.88
N ALA A 326 -17.40 -9.62 14.64
CA ALA A 326 -16.87 -10.96 14.62
C ALA A 326 -17.72 -11.91 13.76
N VAL A 327 -17.12 -13.01 13.32
CA VAL A 327 -17.78 -14.13 12.61
C VAL A 327 -17.55 -15.42 13.35
N VAL A 328 -18.59 -16.19 13.61
CA VAL A 328 -18.51 -17.59 14.04
C VAL A 328 -18.32 -18.45 12.81
N VAL A 329 -17.27 -19.22 12.74
CA VAL A 329 -16.97 -20.12 11.62
C VAL A 329 -17.79 -21.39 11.77
N MET A 330 -18.70 -21.65 10.83
CA MET A 330 -19.61 -22.81 10.90
C MET A 330 -19.03 -24.06 10.23
N ASP A 331 -18.18 -23.87 9.22
CA ASP A 331 -17.59 -24.94 8.43
C ASP A 331 -16.15 -24.55 8.02
N HIS A 332 -15.68 -24.91 6.85
CA HIS A 332 -14.34 -24.56 6.35
C HIS A 332 -14.21 -23.07 6.07
N ALA A 333 -13.23 -22.43 6.73
CA ALA A 333 -12.96 -21.03 6.53
C ALA A 333 -12.22 -20.78 5.20
N THR A 334 -12.71 -19.83 4.42
CA THR A 334 -12.09 -19.30 3.21
C THR A 334 -11.93 -17.78 3.36
N ALA A 335 -11.22 -17.13 2.45
CA ALA A 335 -11.16 -15.66 2.46
C ALA A 335 -12.57 -15.03 2.30
N ALA A 336 -13.45 -15.66 1.53
CA ALA A 336 -14.83 -15.21 1.34
C ALA A 336 -15.66 -15.27 2.64
N THR A 337 -15.37 -16.20 3.55
CA THR A 337 -16.03 -16.31 4.87
C THR A 337 -15.89 -15.02 5.68
N PHE A 338 -14.77 -14.29 5.50
CA PHE A 338 -14.45 -13.07 6.25
C PHE A 338 -14.63 -11.80 5.42
N HIS A 339 -15.26 -11.87 4.26
CA HIS A 339 -15.42 -10.73 3.35
C HIS A 339 -16.09 -9.53 4.05
N GLY A 340 -17.13 -9.79 4.85
CA GLY A 340 -17.81 -8.77 5.65
C GLY A 340 -16.92 -8.13 6.71
N LEU A 341 -16.05 -8.91 7.38
CA LEU A 341 -15.10 -8.39 8.38
C LEU A 341 -13.94 -7.61 7.76
N THR A 342 -13.42 -8.10 6.62
CA THR A 342 -12.18 -7.60 6.02
C THR A 342 -12.43 -6.50 4.99
N GLY A 343 -13.69 -6.16 4.72
CA GLY A 343 -14.04 -5.21 3.66
C GLY A 343 -13.63 -5.69 2.26
N GLY A 344 -13.55 -7.03 2.07
CA GLY A 344 -13.17 -7.63 0.80
C GLY A 344 -11.68 -7.92 0.64
N ALA A 345 -10.86 -7.69 1.65
CA ALA A 345 -9.44 -8.06 1.57
C ALA A 345 -9.27 -9.57 1.36
N THR A 346 -8.45 -9.95 0.40
CA THR A 346 -8.12 -11.35 0.08
C THR A 346 -6.80 -11.80 0.68
N SER A 347 -5.98 -10.86 1.18
CA SER A 347 -4.68 -11.12 1.79
C SER A 347 -4.63 -10.50 3.18
N PHE A 348 -4.48 -11.33 4.19
CA PHE A 348 -4.38 -10.96 5.60
C PHE A 348 -3.58 -12.02 6.37
N ARG A 349 -3.06 -11.65 7.53
CA ARG A 349 -2.47 -12.61 8.47
C ARG A 349 -3.57 -13.26 9.30
N VAL A 350 -3.40 -14.52 9.67
CA VAL A 350 -4.31 -15.23 10.58
C VAL A 350 -3.54 -15.61 11.85
N MET A 351 -4.05 -15.18 13.00
CA MET A 351 -3.43 -15.42 14.30
C MET A 351 -4.40 -16.14 15.25
N LYS A 352 -3.93 -17.18 15.92
CA LYS A 352 -4.64 -17.82 17.05
C LYS A 352 -3.77 -17.69 18.30
N GLY A 353 -4.18 -16.83 19.20
CA GLY A 353 -3.31 -16.42 20.31
C GLY A 353 -2.05 -15.71 19.79
N ARG A 354 -0.87 -16.31 20.04
CA ARG A 354 0.43 -15.77 19.58
C ARG A 354 1.00 -16.51 18.36
N GLN A 355 0.24 -17.45 17.79
CA GLN A 355 0.71 -18.27 16.68
C GLN A 355 0.07 -17.79 15.36
N THR A 356 0.86 -17.73 14.30
CA THR A 356 0.35 -17.57 12.94
C THR A 356 -0.14 -18.92 12.45
N ILE A 357 -1.38 -18.95 11.95
CA ILE A 357 -2.02 -20.14 11.39
C ILE A 357 -2.48 -19.87 9.97
N THR A 358 -2.93 -20.92 9.28
CA THR A 358 -3.59 -20.80 7.96
C THR A 358 -5.11 -20.81 8.13
N LEU A 359 -5.85 -20.33 7.11
CA LEU A 359 -7.32 -20.37 7.10
C LEU A 359 -7.86 -21.79 7.34
N SER A 360 -7.22 -22.80 6.76
CA SER A 360 -7.61 -24.22 6.91
C SER A 360 -7.43 -24.78 8.32
N GLN A 361 -6.75 -24.09 9.21
CA GLN A 361 -6.57 -24.48 10.61
C GLN A 361 -7.62 -23.86 11.54
N ILE A 362 -8.46 -22.95 11.04
CA ILE A 362 -9.61 -22.44 11.78
C ILE A 362 -10.64 -23.57 11.87
N GLN A 363 -11.15 -23.80 13.06
CA GLN A 363 -12.09 -24.89 13.33
C GLN A 363 -13.53 -24.39 13.38
N PRO A 364 -14.52 -25.25 13.10
CA PRO A 364 -15.91 -24.93 13.35
C PRO A 364 -16.15 -24.43 14.78
N ASN A 365 -16.98 -23.41 14.89
CA ASN A 365 -17.29 -22.65 16.12
C ASN A 365 -16.13 -21.82 16.68
N ASP A 366 -15.01 -21.66 15.97
CA ASP A 366 -14.07 -20.59 16.30
C ASP A 366 -14.68 -19.23 15.99
N VAL A 367 -14.42 -18.25 16.85
CA VAL A 367 -14.84 -16.86 16.66
C VAL A 367 -13.68 -16.09 16.08
N VAL A 368 -13.91 -15.39 14.98
CA VAL A 368 -12.88 -14.62 14.29
C VAL A 368 -13.25 -13.15 14.29
N THR A 369 -12.34 -12.32 14.76
CA THR A 369 -12.38 -10.86 14.66
C THR A 369 -11.30 -10.36 13.71
N TYR A 370 -11.40 -9.14 13.24
CA TYR A 370 -10.42 -8.55 12.33
C TYR A 370 -9.75 -7.31 12.94
N ASP A 371 -8.43 -7.41 13.10
CA ASP A 371 -7.58 -6.24 13.38
C ASP A 371 -7.22 -5.56 12.06
N GLN A 372 -7.92 -4.51 11.73
CA GLN A 372 -7.71 -3.74 10.50
C GLN A 372 -6.34 -3.08 10.45
N ILE A 373 -5.81 -2.63 11.61
CA ILE A 373 -4.48 -1.97 11.68
C ILE A 373 -3.37 -2.95 11.33
N GLY A 374 -3.45 -4.15 11.93
CA GLY A 374 -2.48 -5.23 11.69
C GLY A 374 -2.78 -6.06 10.46
N ASN A 375 -3.87 -5.78 9.73
CA ASN A 375 -4.40 -6.61 8.65
C ASN A 375 -4.40 -8.08 9.04
N THR A 376 -5.03 -8.39 10.20
CA THR A 376 -4.90 -9.69 10.85
C THR A 376 -6.25 -10.21 11.31
N LEU A 377 -6.62 -11.42 10.90
CA LEU A 377 -7.72 -12.16 11.49
C LEU A 377 -7.25 -12.76 12.82
N MET A 378 -7.96 -12.43 13.90
CA MET A 378 -7.70 -12.91 15.25
C MET A 378 -8.69 -14.02 15.57
N VAL A 379 -8.20 -15.25 15.74
CA VAL A 379 -9.02 -16.44 15.98
C VAL A 379 -9.05 -16.76 17.47
N SER A 380 -10.25 -16.91 18.01
CA SER A 380 -10.52 -17.33 19.40
C SER A 380 -11.25 -18.67 19.43
N ASP A 381 -10.73 -19.60 20.19
CA ASP A 381 -11.36 -20.89 20.50
C ASP A 381 -11.85 -20.98 21.96
N LEU A 382 -12.07 -19.83 22.58
CA LEU A 382 -12.64 -19.79 23.93
C LEU A 382 -14.02 -20.44 23.94
N ARG A 383 -14.26 -21.33 24.91
CA ARG A 383 -15.53 -22.03 25.10
C ARG A 383 -16.02 -21.81 26.54
N LEU A 384 -17.31 -21.61 26.68
CA LEU A 384 -17.99 -21.53 27.96
C LEU A 384 -19.19 -22.47 27.94
N SER A 385 -19.19 -23.48 28.81
CA SER A 385 -20.36 -24.35 28.98
C SER A 385 -21.29 -23.76 30.01
N CYS A 386 -22.56 -23.67 29.68
CA CYS A 386 -23.62 -23.12 30.55
C CYS A 386 -24.97 -23.77 30.25
N VAL A 387 -25.99 -23.45 31.06
CA VAL A 387 -27.36 -23.92 30.84
C VAL A 387 -28.17 -22.79 30.23
N TYR A 388 -28.70 -23.01 29.04
CA TYR A 388 -29.52 -22.06 28.31
C TYR A 388 -30.85 -21.81 29.03
N GLN A 389 -31.30 -20.54 29.09
CA GLN A 389 -32.56 -20.13 29.70
C GLN A 389 -33.52 -19.48 28.73
N ASN A 390 -33.05 -18.50 27.97
CA ASN A 390 -33.91 -17.72 27.07
C ASN A 390 -33.08 -17.07 25.93
N ALA A 391 -33.77 -16.66 24.87
CA ALA A 391 -33.21 -15.88 23.78
C ALA A 391 -34.14 -14.72 23.40
N GLU A 392 -33.55 -13.58 23.06
CA GLU A 392 -34.23 -12.36 22.65
C GLU A 392 -33.74 -11.90 21.27
N PRO A 393 -34.63 -11.48 20.36
CA PRO A 393 -36.09 -11.50 20.44
C PRO A 393 -36.69 -12.89 20.24
N SER A 394 -35.94 -13.85 19.67
CA SER A 394 -36.37 -15.23 19.47
C SER A 394 -35.18 -16.16 19.34
N ILE A 395 -35.38 -17.46 19.59
CA ILE A 395 -34.34 -18.49 19.43
C ILE A 395 -33.88 -18.69 17.98
N LYS A 396 -34.68 -18.30 16.99
CA LYS A 396 -34.37 -18.47 15.56
C LYS A 396 -33.42 -17.34 15.05
N ALA A 397 -33.48 -16.18 15.66
CA ALA A 397 -32.67 -15.03 15.32
C ALA A 397 -32.40 -14.22 16.61
N PRO A 398 -31.61 -14.78 17.54
CA PRO A 398 -31.36 -14.12 18.80
C PRO A 398 -30.28 -13.04 18.63
N THR A 399 -30.53 -11.87 19.22
CA THR A 399 -29.48 -10.87 19.42
C THR A 399 -28.80 -11.08 20.77
N LYS A 400 -29.50 -11.78 21.69
CA LYS A 400 -29.00 -12.06 23.05
C LYS A 400 -29.54 -13.40 23.57
N ILE A 401 -28.72 -14.10 24.31
CA ILE A 401 -29.13 -15.27 25.11
C ILE A 401 -28.86 -15.06 26.58
N SER A 402 -29.77 -15.57 27.40
CA SER A 402 -29.59 -15.65 28.86
C SER A 402 -29.27 -17.09 29.26
N VAL A 403 -28.36 -17.24 30.23
CA VAL A 403 -27.94 -18.53 30.76
C VAL A 403 -28.02 -18.58 32.28
N SER A 404 -27.91 -19.78 32.83
CA SER A 404 -27.93 -19.98 34.29
C SER A 404 -26.89 -19.11 35.00
N GLY A 405 -27.31 -18.56 36.16
CA GLY A 405 -26.48 -17.63 36.91
C GLY A 405 -26.67 -16.16 36.55
N GLY A 406 -27.70 -15.85 35.74
CA GLY A 406 -28.07 -14.45 35.39
C GLY A 406 -27.07 -13.78 34.43
N LYS A 407 -26.30 -14.53 33.68
CA LYS A 407 -25.42 -13.99 32.66
C LYS A 407 -26.13 -13.92 31.32
N GLU A 408 -25.79 -12.89 30.56
CA GLU A 408 -26.28 -12.66 29.21
C GLU A 408 -25.09 -12.60 28.25
N PHE A 409 -25.29 -13.08 27.03
CA PHE A 409 -24.33 -13.01 25.94
C PHE A 409 -25.02 -12.48 24.69
N ASP A 410 -24.34 -11.57 24.01
CA ASP A 410 -24.74 -11.15 22.67
C ASP A 410 -24.46 -12.28 21.67
N VAL A 411 -25.36 -12.46 20.71
CA VAL A 411 -25.28 -13.51 19.70
C VAL A 411 -25.02 -12.89 18.35
N LEU A 412 -23.95 -13.35 17.71
CA LEU A 412 -23.61 -12.94 16.35
C LEU A 412 -24.58 -13.57 15.33
N GLU A 413 -24.97 -12.81 14.31
CA GLU A 413 -25.86 -13.30 13.24
C GLU A 413 -25.33 -14.58 12.59
N SER A 414 -24.01 -14.67 12.40
CA SER A 414 -23.33 -15.86 11.87
C SER A 414 -23.50 -17.14 12.72
N ALA A 415 -24.02 -17.03 13.95
CA ALA A 415 -24.30 -18.16 14.84
C ALA A 415 -25.79 -18.54 14.93
N TRP A 416 -26.70 -17.85 14.23
CA TRP A 416 -28.14 -18.09 14.37
C TRP A 416 -28.56 -19.51 14.03
N ASP A 417 -27.96 -20.11 13.01
CA ASP A 417 -28.27 -21.48 12.61
C ASP A 417 -27.93 -22.51 13.71
N SER A 418 -26.95 -22.19 14.57
CA SER A 418 -26.61 -23.03 15.72
C SER A 418 -27.58 -22.89 16.88
N CYS A 419 -28.27 -21.75 17.00
CA CYS A 419 -29.13 -21.44 18.16
C CYS A 419 -30.53 -22.00 18.05
N GLY A 420 -31.04 -22.25 16.84
CA GLY A 420 -32.47 -22.50 16.55
C GLY A 420 -33.09 -23.74 17.17
N SER A 421 -32.29 -24.61 17.82
CA SER A 421 -32.80 -25.88 18.39
C SER A 421 -32.75 -25.95 19.92
N PHE A 422 -32.19 -24.96 20.61
CA PHE A 422 -32.01 -25.00 22.07
C PHE A 422 -33.35 -24.81 22.78
N LYS A 423 -33.53 -25.56 23.91
CA LYS A 423 -34.64 -25.42 24.84
C LYS A 423 -34.14 -24.98 26.19
N PRO A 424 -34.94 -24.22 26.96
CA PRO A 424 -34.61 -23.89 28.34
C PRO A 424 -34.26 -25.14 29.13
N GLY A 425 -33.05 -25.12 29.76
CA GLY A 425 -32.48 -26.26 30.49
C GLY A 425 -31.44 -27.05 29.72
N ASP A 426 -31.28 -26.82 28.42
CA ASP A 426 -30.20 -27.47 27.63
C ASP A 426 -28.81 -26.97 28.06
N SER A 427 -27.85 -27.88 28.09
CA SER A 427 -26.44 -27.51 28.23
C SER A 427 -25.91 -27.07 26.88
N VAL A 428 -25.37 -25.87 26.81
CA VAL A 428 -24.78 -25.25 25.62
C VAL A 428 -23.33 -24.87 25.88
N THR A 429 -22.55 -24.88 24.83
CA THR A 429 -21.11 -24.51 24.90
C THR A 429 -20.77 -23.58 23.76
#